data_988836b2b87c87210ae135acdc38f479
#
_entry.id   988836b2b87c87210ae135acdc38f479
#
_cell.length_a   1.000
_cell.length_b   1.000
_cell.length_c   1.000
_cell.angle_alpha   90.00
_cell.angle_beta   90.00
_cell.angle_gamma   90.00
#
_symmetry.space_group_name_H-M   'P 1'
#
loop_
_entity.id
_entity.type
_entity.pdbx_description
1 polymer ?
#
loop_
_entity_poly.entity_id
_entity_poly.type
_entity_poly.pdbx_seq_one_letter_code
_entity_poly.pdbx_strand_id
1 'polypeptide(L)'
;MFSYAMTVGVRQGWLDKTAYEPAAEKAWKALCAHVDHDGNVREICIGTGQVDDIEFYLNRPRTLGDFHGQAQLLWLINERLEKGKAP
;
A
#
# COMPACT_ATOMS: atom_id res chain seq x y z
N MET A 1 1.96 -0.01 2.01
CA MET A 1 2.27 -0.52 3.38
C MET A 1 1.19 -0.17 4.40
N PHE A 2 0.81 1.09 4.53
CA PHE A 2 -0.20 1.49 5.53
C PHE A 2 -1.54 0.79 5.32
N SER A 3 -2.00 0.68 4.08
CA SER A 3 -3.25 -0.03 3.77
C SER A 3 -3.17 -1.50 4.17
N TYR A 4 -2.05 -2.15 3.88
CA TYR A 4 -1.82 -3.54 4.28
C TYR A 4 -1.84 -3.69 5.80
N ALA A 5 -1.12 -2.83 6.51
CA ALA A 5 -1.07 -2.87 7.97
C ALA A 5 -2.45 -2.67 8.59
N MET A 6 -3.24 -1.73 8.09
CA MET A 6 -4.59 -1.48 8.58
C MET A 6 -5.51 -2.69 8.32
N THR A 7 -5.42 -3.28 7.13
CA THR A 7 -6.25 -4.43 6.75
C THR A 7 -5.94 -5.63 7.65
N VAL A 8 -4.67 -5.95 7.86
CA VAL A 8 -4.24 -7.04 8.75
C VAL A 8 -4.66 -6.75 10.18
N GLY A 9 -4.43 -5.52 10.66
CA GLY A 9 -4.76 -5.14 12.04
C GLY A 9 -6.24 -5.26 12.35
N VAL A 10 -7.10 -4.86 11.42
CA VAL A 10 -8.55 -4.99 11.58
C VAL A 10 -8.96 -6.46 11.57
N ARG A 11 -8.44 -7.25 10.62
CA ARG A 11 -8.78 -8.67 10.52
C ARG A 11 -8.36 -9.46 11.75
N GLN A 12 -7.19 -9.14 12.32
CA GLN A 12 -6.66 -9.82 13.49
C GLN A 12 -7.24 -9.28 14.82
N GLY A 13 -8.04 -8.23 14.76
CA GLY A 13 -8.63 -7.65 15.95
C GLY A 13 -7.70 -6.73 16.73
N TRP A 14 -6.57 -6.35 16.17
CA TRP A 14 -5.60 -5.45 16.81
C TRP A 14 -5.99 -3.98 16.69
N LEU A 15 -6.77 -3.64 15.67
CA LEU A 15 -7.22 -2.28 15.43
C LEU A 15 -8.75 -2.23 15.44
N ASP A 16 -9.27 -1.08 15.86
CA ASP A 16 -10.73 -0.86 15.88
C ASP A 16 -11.27 -0.83 14.45
N LYS A 17 -12.15 -1.77 14.13
CA LYS A 17 -12.75 -1.91 12.81
C LYS A 17 -13.48 -0.64 12.38
N THR A 18 -14.25 -0.02 13.29
CA THR A 18 -15.04 1.16 12.97
C THR A 18 -14.15 2.34 12.57
N ALA A 19 -12.98 2.48 13.20
CA ALA A 19 -12.07 3.59 12.92
C ALA A 19 -11.19 3.33 11.70
N TYR A 20 -10.70 2.10 11.54
CA TYR A 20 -9.64 1.80 10.56
C TYR A 20 -10.11 1.14 9.28
N GLU A 21 -11.24 0.43 9.28
CA GLU A 21 -11.73 -0.21 8.06
C GLU A 21 -12.08 0.79 6.95
N PRO A 22 -12.78 1.91 7.24
CA PRO A 22 -13.04 2.93 6.21
C PRO A 22 -11.75 3.53 5.64
N ALA A 23 -10.75 3.76 6.49
CA ALA A 23 -9.44 4.28 6.05
C ALA A 23 -8.73 3.28 5.14
N ALA A 24 -8.76 1.99 5.48
CA ALA A 24 -8.17 0.94 4.66
C ALA A 24 -8.86 0.82 3.30
N GLU A 25 -10.18 0.92 3.25
CA GLU A 25 -10.94 0.88 2.00
C GLU A 25 -10.65 2.09 1.12
N LYS A 26 -10.54 3.28 1.71
CA LYS A 26 -10.19 4.49 0.99
C LYS A 26 -8.79 4.39 0.38
N ALA A 27 -7.84 3.87 1.15
CA ALA A 27 -6.47 3.65 0.68
C ALA A 27 -6.43 2.63 -0.45
N TRP A 28 -7.23 1.56 -0.37
CA TRP A 28 -7.34 0.55 -1.42
C TRP A 28 -7.83 1.17 -2.74
N LYS A 29 -8.87 1.99 -2.69
CA LYS A 29 -9.39 2.67 -3.88
C LYS A 29 -8.36 3.59 -4.51
N ALA A 30 -7.60 4.32 -3.69
CA ALA A 30 -6.53 5.17 -4.18
C ALA A 30 -5.42 4.37 -4.85
N LEU A 31 -5.04 3.22 -4.28
CA LEU A 31 -4.04 2.33 -4.86
C LEU A 31 -4.50 1.75 -6.20
N CYS A 32 -5.76 1.37 -6.32
CA CYS A 32 -6.30 0.84 -7.58
C CYS A 32 -6.16 1.85 -8.71
N ALA A 33 -6.29 3.14 -8.42
CA ALA A 33 -6.13 4.19 -9.41
C ALA A 33 -4.68 4.32 -9.91
N HIS A 34 -3.71 3.76 -9.19
CA HIS A 34 -2.28 3.79 -9.56
C HIS A 34 -1.82 2.52 -10.25
N VAL A 35 -2.72 1.59 -10.56
CA VAL A 35 -2.38 0.35 -11.28
C VAL A 35 -2.76 0.50 -12.74
N ASP A 36 -1.82 0.18 -13.67
CA ASP A 36 -2.08 0.28 -15.11
C ASP A 36 -2.72 -1.01 -15.66
N HIS A 37 -2.89 -1.06 -16.99
CA HIS A 37 -3.53 -2.21 -17.69
C HIS A 37 -2.75 -3.51 -17.52
N ASP A 38 -1.43 -3.42 -17.32
CA ASP A 38 -0.56 -4.58 -17.20
C ASP A 38 -0.37 -5.01 -15.74
N GLY A 39 -1.06 -4.36 -14.81
CA GLY A 39 -0.96 -4.67 -13.39
C GLY A 39 0.23 -4.04 -12.68
N ASN A 40 0.89 -3.06 -13.30
CA ASN A 40 2.03 -2.37 -12.69
C ASN A 40 1.57 -1.16 -11.89
N VAL A 41 2.15 -1.00 -10.69
CA VAL A 41 1.87 0.16 -9.83
C VAL A 41 2.69 1.35 -10.31
N ARG A 42 2.04 2.52 -10.43
CA ARG A 42 2.68 3.78 -10.84
C ARG A 42 3.13 4.58 -9.63
N GLU A 43 4.04 5.51 -9.85
CA GLU A 43 4.47 6.50 -8.86
C GLU A 43 5.13 5.89 -7.63
N ILE A 44 5.85 4.78 -7.81
CA ILE A 44 6.58 4.14 -6.72
C ILE A 44 7.90 4.87 -6.50
N CYS A 45 8.15 5.31 -5.26
CA CYS A 45 9.44 5.84 -4.87
C CYS A 45 10.49 4.73 -4.87
N ILE A 46 11.63 4.96 -5.50
CA ILE A 46 12.73 3.98 -5.49
C ILE A 46 13.39 3.92 -4.11
N GLY A 47 14.28 2.94 -3.90
CA GLY A 47 15.00 2.80 -2.65
C GLY A 47 15.71 4.10 -2.28
N THR A 48 15.57 4.53 -1.03
CA THR A 48 16.07 5.83 -0.57
C THR A 48 17.03 5.65 0.58
N GLY A 49 18.25 6.20 0.42
CA GLY A 49 19.23 6.27 1.50
C GLY A 49 18.86 7.36 2.50
N GLN A 50 19.64 7.43 3.56
CA GLN A 50 19.48 8.45 4.59
C GLN A 50 20.38 9.65 4.27
N VAL A 51 19.79 10.83 4.11
CA VAL A 51 20.51 12.07 3.77
C VAL A 51 19.90 13.21 4.59
N ASP A 52 20.73 14.15 5.03
CA ASP A 52 20.29 15.31 5.80
C ASP A 52 19.97 16.49 4.86
N ASP A 53 19.01 16.28 3.94
CA ASP A 53 18.60 17.27 2.95
C ASP A 53 17.17 16.98 2.50
N ILE A 54 16.25 17.90 2.80
CA ILE A 54 14.84 17.77 2.45
C ILE A 54 14.65 17.69 0.93
N GLU A 55 15.39 18.48 0.16
CA GLU A 55 15.31 18.49 -1.31
C GLU A 55 15.60 17.10 -1.89
N PHE A 56 16.56 16.37 -1.30
CA PHE A 56 16.87 15.01 -1.72
C PHE A 56 15.64 14.12 -1.65
N TYR A 57 14.89 14.17 -0.54
CA TYR A 57 13.70 13.34 -0.35
C TYR A 57 12.54 13.78 -1.23
N LEU A 58 12.34 15.07 -1.41
CA LEU A 58 11.25 15.59 -2.23
C LEU A 58 11.43 15.28 -3.71
N ASN A 59 12.68 15.15 -4.17
CA ASN A 59 13.02 14.92 -5.58
C ASN A 59 13.39 13.47 -5.88
N ARG A 60 13.06 12.51 -5.01
CA ARG A 60 13.33 11.11 -5.30
C ARG A 60 12.58 10.65 -6.54
N PRO A 61 13.23 9.89 -7.44
CA PRO A 61 12.57 9.36 -8.62
C PRO A 61 11.41 8.42 -8.24
N ARG A 62 10.37 8.47 -9.06
CA ARG A 62 9.22 7.57 -8.96
C ARG A 62 9.16 6.72 -10.21
N THR A 63 8.95 5.42 -10.06
CA THR A 63 9.01 4.48 -11.16
C THR A 63 7.75 3.65 -11.26
N LEU A 64 7.61 2.96 -12.40
CA LEU A 64 6.51 2.03 -12.66
C LEU A 64 7.00 0.62 -12.36
N GLY A 65 6.22 -0.15 -11.56
CA GLY A 65 6.49 -1.57 -11.33
C GLY A 65 7.68 -1.88 -10.44
N ASP A 66 8.18 -0.92 -9.67
CA ASP A 66 9.27 -1.15 -8.74
C ASP A 66 8.85 -2.08 -7.61
N PHE A 67 9.75 -2.96 -7.15
CA PHE A 67 9.46 -3.91 -6.07
C PHE A 67 9.04 -3.25 -4.76
N HIS A 68 9.49 -2.02 -4.50
CA HIS A 68 9.14 -1.30 -3.27
C HIS A 68 7.64 -1.01 -3.15
N GLY A 69 6.89 -1.05 -4.25
CA GLY A 69 5.45 -0.90 -4.22
C GLY A 69 4.71 -2.14 -4.73
N GLN A 70 5.27 -2.83 -5.72
CA GLN A 70 4.64 -3.99 -6.36
C GLN A 70 4.45 -5.14 -5.36
N ALA A 71 5.46 -5.43 -4.55
CA ALA A 71 5.39 -6.51 -3.58
C ALA A 71 4.34 -6.23 -2.50
N GLN A 72 4.29 -5.01 -1.99
CA GLN A 72 3.31 -4.63 -0.97
C GLN A 72 1.88 -4.67 -1.50
N LEU A 73 1.68 -4.31 -2.77
CA LEU A 73 0.35 -4.42 -3.38
C LEU A 73 -0.09 -5.88 -3.44
N LEU A 74 0.81 -6.80 -3.80
CA LEU A 74 0.50 -8.23 -3.83
C LEU A 74 0.12 -8.75 -2.44
N TRP A 75 0.83 -8.31 -1.40
CA TRP A 75 0.48 -8.68 -0.02
C TRP A 75 -0.91 -8.16 0.35
N LEU A 76 -1.23 -6.93 -0.03
CA LEU A 76 -2.54 -6.34 0.25
C LEU A 76 -3.66 -7.09 -0.46
N ILE A 77 -3.47 -7.43 -1.73
CA ILE A 77 -4.45 -8.19 -2.51
C ILE A 77 -4.71 -9.54 -1.83
N ASN A 78 -3.64 -10.24 -1.45
CA ASN A 78 -3.77 -11.52 -0.76
C ASN A 78 -4.53 -11.39 0.54
N GLU A 79 -4.25 -10.35 1.32
CA GLU A 79 -4.95 -10.10 2.60
C GLU A 79 -6.43 -9.80 2.38
N ARG A 80 -6.76 -9.05 1.34
CA ARG A 80 -8.16 -8.77 1.03
C ARG A 80 -8.92 -10.03 0.60
N LEU A 81 -8.26 -10.94 -0.11
CA LEU A 81 -8.84 -12.23 -0.45
C LEU A 81 -9.10 -13.09 0.80
N GLU A 82 -8.17 -13.10 1.75
CA GLU A 82 -8.34 -13.80 3.02
C GLU A 82 -9.49 -13.20 3.84
N LYS A 83 -9.59 -11.87 3.86
CA LYS A 83 -10.69 -11.16 4.52
C LYS A 83 -12.04 -11.60 3.95
N GLY A 84 -12.12 -11.75 2.61
CA GLY A 84 -13.34 -12.19 1.94
C GLY A 84 -13.72 -13.63 2.24
N LYS A 85 -12.78 -14.45 2.73
CA LYS A 85 -13.01 -15.83 3.13
C LYS A 85 -13.31 -15.98 4.61
N ALA A 86 -13.12 -14.94 5.40
CA ALA A 86 -13.36 -14.98 6.84
C ALA A 86 -14.84 -15.20 7.11
N PRO A 87 -15.19 -16.07 8.09
CA PRO A 87 -16.58 -16.29 8.45
C PRO A 87 -17.21 -15.04 9.07
#